data_04737c68507d31a80def136ba1f9f78a
#
_entry.id   04737c68507d31a80def136ba1f9f78a
#
_cell.length_a   1.000
_cell.length_b   1.000
_cell.length_c   1.000
_cell.angle_alpha   90.00
_cell.angle_beta   90.00
_cell.angle_gamma   90.00
#
_symmetry.space_group_name_H-M   'P 1'
#
loop_
_entity.id
_entity.type
_entity.pdbx_description
1 polymer ?
#
loop_
_entity_poly.entity_id
_entity_poly.type
_entity_poly.pdbx_seq_one_letter_code
_entity_poly.pdbx_strand_id
1 'polypeptide(L)'
;MSQKSQDMKTKIRILLADDHLVVRMGIASILSFEKDIEVVGETDNGADAVRLARELKPDVVLMDLKMPQLNGADATMQIHATDPDVKILILTTFGTSAELKTAMDCGASGALLKNSSQAEIIDAIREVMSGKCVMNYEIQHGIEELKSVPKMSQRQLEILNLVAKGFSNKEIADILGVSLETIKDHIKKILVRMGVSSRTEAASLAVNLQLVTG
;
A
#
# COMPACT_ATOMS: atom_id res chain seq x y z
N MET A 1 -36.48 23.46 -34.21
CA MET A 1 -36.39 22.06 -33.79
C MET A 1 -34.91 21.71 -33.70
N SER A 2 -34.31 21.83 -32.56
CA SER A 2 -32.96 21.34 -32.30
C SER A 2 -32.62 21.60 -30.84
N GLN A 3 -32.86 20.64 -29.98
CA GLN A 3 -32.31 20.58 -28.62
C GLN A 3 -32.60 19.19 -28.07
N LYS A 4 -31.66 18.28 -28.31
CA LYS A 4 -31.48 17.07 -27.51
C LYS A 4 -30.16 16.41 -27.89
N SER A 5 -29.05 17.13 -27.63
CA SER A 5 -27.77 16.50 -27.36
C SER A 5 -27.47 16.81 -25.89
N GLN A 6 -28.26 16.21 -24.98
CA GLN A 6 -27.86 16.14 -23.59
C GLN A 6 -26.65 15.19 -23.52
N ASP A 7 -25.55 15.74 -23.11
CA ASP A 7 -24.36 15.04 -22.68
C ASP A 7 -24.72 13.74 -21.97
N MET A 8 -24.54 12.62 -22.62
CA MET A 8 -24.43 11.33 -21.93
C MET A 8 -23.07 11.37 -21.24
N LYS A 9 -23.04 11.92 -20.02
CA LYS A 9 -21.88 11.86 -19.16
C LYS A 9 -21.54 10.39 -19.05
N THR A 10 -20.45 9.97 -19.67
CA THR A 10 -19.98 8.57 -19.62
C THR A 10 -19.76 8.22 -18.16
N LYS A 11 -20.36 7.10 -17.71
CA LYS A 11 -20.19 6.62 -16.35
C LYS A 11 -18.73 6.31 -16.07
N ILE A 12 -18.28 6.55 -14.84
CA ILE A 12 -16.98 6.10 -14.35
C ILE A 12 -17.00 4.58 -14.24
N ARG A 13 -16.14 3.91 -14.98
CA ARG A 13 -16.07 2.45 -15.07
C ARG A 13 -15.11 1.91 -14.02
N ILE A 14 -15.61 1.08 -13.11
CA ILE A 14 -14.87 0.58 -11.96
C ILE A 14 -14.58 -0.91 -12.10
N LEU A 15 -13.33 -1.33 -11.89
CA LEU A 15 -12.93 -2.70 -11.63
C LEU A 15 -12.70 -2.86 -10.12
N LEU A 16 -13.32 -3.87 -9.49
CA LEU A 16 -13.12 -4.22 -8.08
C LEU A 16 -12.18 -5.41 -7.98
N ALA A 17 -11.10 -5.27 -7.22
CA ALA A 17 -10.12 -6.32 -6.94
C ALA A 17 -9.91 -6.44 -5.42
N ASP A 18 -10.51 -7.45 -4.80
CA ASP A 18 -10.45 -7.71 -3.35
C ASP A 18 -10.72 -9.20 -3.10
N ASP A 19 -9.91 -9.88 -2.32
CA ASP A 19 -10.08 -11.30 -2.02
C ASP A 19 -11.20 -11.57 -0.99
N HIS A 20 -11.69 -10.53 -0.28
CA HIS A 20 -12.78 -10.64 0.66
C HIS A 20 -14.14 -10.46 -0.03
N LEU A 21 -14.84 -11.55 -0.29
CA LEU A 21 -16.14 -11.55 -0.98
C LEU A 21 -17.16 -10.55 -0.39
N VAL A 22 -17.27 -10.48 0.94
CA VAL A 22 -18.24 -9.61 1.63
C VAL A 22 -17.92 -8.13 1.40
N VAL A 23 -16.63 -7.76 1.43
CA VAL A 23 -16.18 -6.39 1.15
C VAL A 23 -16.49 -6.03 -0.30
N ARG A 24 -16.14 -6.91 -1.24
CA ARG A 24 -16.38 -6.72 -2.67
C ARG A 24 -17.87 -6.54 -2.99
N MET A 25 -18.73 -7.43 -2.46
CA MET A 25 -20.18 -7.31 -2.59
C MET A 25 -20.73 -6.02 -1.98
N GLY A 26 -20.22 -5.62 -0.81
CA GLY A 26 -20.62 -4.39 -0.13
C GLY A 26 -20.29 -3.16 -0.96
N ILE A 27 -19.08 -3.07 -1.50
CA ILE A 27 -18.63 -1.95 -2.34
C ILE A 27 -19.43 -1.94 -3.65
N ALA A 28 -19.60 -3.08 -4.32
CA ALA A 28 -20.40 -3.16 -5.54
C ALA A 28 -21.85 -2.69 -5.31
N SER A 29 -22.46 -3.10 -4.19
CA SER A 29 -23.79 -2.64 -3.80
C SER A 29 -23.85 -1.13 -3.60
N ILE A 30 -22.90 -0.55 -2.86
CA ILE A 30 -22.82 0.89 -2.63
C ILE A 30 -22.73 1.65 -3.96
N LEU A 31 -21.82 1.22 -4.85
CA LEU A 31 -21.59 1.88 -6.13
C LEU A 31 -22.79 1.75 -7.09
N SER A 32 -23.59 0.70 -6.95
CA SER A 32 -24.78 0.49 -7.81
C SER A 32 -25.87 1.57 -7.63
N PHE A 33 -25.89 2.30 -6.51
CA PHE A 33 -26.81 3.41 -6.28
C PHE A 33 -26.39 4.71 -6.97
N GLU A 34 -25.11 4.81 -7.40
CA GLU A 34 -24.58 5.99 -8.07
C GLU A 34 -24.90 5.97 -9.57
N LYS A 35 -25.51 7.06 -10.08
CA LYS A 35 -25.91 7.14 -11.49
C LYS A 35 -24.75 7.33 -12.46
N ASP A 36 -23.66 7.89 -11.96
CA ASP A 36 -22.44 8.23 -12.69
C ASP A 36 -21.32 7.21 -12.55
N ILE A 37 -21.58 6.07 -11.88
CA ILE A 37 -20.60 4.99 -11.66
C ILE A 37 -21.16 3.68 -12.20
N GLU A 38 -20.28 2.80 -12.69
CA GLU A 38 -20.61 1.45 -13.14
C GLU A 38 -19.49 0.48 -12.80
N VAL A 39 -19.80 -0.60 -12.07
CA VAL A 39 -18.88 -1.70 -11.85
C VAL A 39 -18.86 -2.57 -13.10
N VAL A 40 -17.72 -2.59 -13.80
CA VAL A 40 -17.55 -3.32 -15.07
C VAL A 40 -16.91 -4.69 -14.90
N GLY A 41 -16.37 -4.97 -13.73
CA GLY A 41 -15.77 -6.27 -13.41
C GLY A 41 -15.39 -6.40 -11.94
N GLU A 42 -15.26 -7.65 -11.50
CA GLU A 42 -14.86 -8.02 -10.15
C GLU A 42 -13.84 -9.16 -10.21
N THR A 43 -12.89 -9.19 -9.27
CA THR A 43 -11.94 -10.29 -9.10
C THR A 43 -11.48 -10.40 -7.65
N ASP A 44 -10.93 -11.56 -7.29
CA ASP A 44 -10.43 -11.88 -5.96
C ASP A 44 -8.90 -12.02 -5.90
N ASN A 45 -8.21 -11.70 -7.00
CA ASN A 45 -6.76 -11.82 -7.07
C ASN A 45 -6.12 -10.77 -8.00
N GLY A 46 -4.84 -10.46 -7.74
CA GLY A 46 -4.13 -9.41 -8.48
C GLY A 46 -3.78 -9.78 -9.93
N ALA A 47 -3.58 -11.07 -10.23
CA ALA A 47 -3.25 -11.51 -11.60
C ALA A 47 -4.44 -11.31 -12.54
N ASP A 48 -5.63 -11.67 -12.10
CA ASP A 48 -6.87 -11.39 -12.84
C ASP A 48 -7.18 -9.89 -12.88
N ALA A 49 -6.87 -9.11 -11.84
CA ALA A 49 -7.02 -7.66 -11.88
C ALA A 49 -6.22 -7.04 -13.03
N VAL A 50 -4.96 -7.46 -13.23
CA VAL A 50 -4.13 -7.00 -14.35
C VAL A 50 -4.74 -7.42 -15.69
N ARG A 51 -5.19 -8.67 -15.83
CA ARG A 51 -5.82 -9.16 -17.07
C ARG A 51 -7.11 -8.39 -17.37
N LEU A 52 -8.01 -8.27 -16.39
CA LEU A 52 -9.30 -7.59 -16.55
C LEU A 52 -9.14 -6.08 -16.80
N ALA A 53 -8.14 -5.43 -16.21
CA ALA A 53 -7.85 -4.03 -16.50
C ALA A 53 -7.55 -3.81 -18.00
N ARG A 54 -6.77 -4.71 -18.62
CA ARG A 54 -6.48 -4.66 -20.07
C ARG A 54 -7.72 -4.93 -20.94
N GLU A 55 -8.55 -5.90 -20.54
CA GLU A 55 -9.73 -6.34 -21.30
C GLU A 55 -10.87 -5.32 -21.19
N LEU A 56 -11.17 -4.86 -19.99
CA LEU A 56 -12.33 -4.03 -19.69
C LEU A 56 -12.04 -2.53 -19.81
N LYS A 57 -10.77 -2.12 -19.72
CA LYS A 57 -10.35 -0.71 -19.74
C LYS A 57 -11.17 0.13 -18.78
N PRO A 58 -11.09 -0.14 -17.47
CA PRO A 58 -11.79 0.64 -16.46
C PRO A 58 -11.14 2.03 -16.33
N ASP A 59 -11.91 3.00 -15.87
CA ASP A 59 -11.37 4.33 -15.52
C ASP A 59 -10.66 4.28 -14.17
N VAL A 60 -11.22 3.49 -13.21
CA VAL A 60 -10.67 3.32 -11.86
C VAL A 60 -10.63 1.84 -11.49
N VAL A 61 -9.54 1.42 -10.85
CA VAL A 61 -9.43 0.12 -10.17
C VAL A 61 -9.44 0.36 -8.66
N LEU A 62 -10.42 -0.21 -7.96
CA LEU A 62 -10.37 -0.32 -6.50
C LEU A 62 -9.61 -1.59 -6.16
N MET A 63 -8.44 -1.46 -5.53
CA MET A 63 -7.44 -2.53 -5.39
C MET A 63 -7.14 -2.81 -3.92
N ASP A 64 -7.36 -4.04 -3.47
CA ASP A 64 -6.81 -4.48 -2.19
C ASP A 64 -5.30 -4.72 -2.30
N LEU A 65 -4.57 -4.45 -1.21
CA LEU A 65 -3.14 -4.73 -1.13
C LEU A 65 -2.84 -6.22 -0.98
N LYS A 66 -3.64 -6.93 -0.20
CA LYS A 66 -3.38 -8.33 0.16
C LYS A 66 -4.30 -9.25 -0.62
N MET A 67 -3.81 -9.76 -1.72
CA MET A 67 -4.53 -10.72 -2.55
C MET A 67 -3.64 -11.92 -2.89
N PRO A 68 -4.22 -13.11 -3.16
CA PRO A 68 -3.50 -14.27 -3.62
C PRO A 68 -2.93 -14.07 -5.03
N GLN A 69 -1.97 -14.93 -5.42
CA GLN A 69 -1.25 -14.98 -6.70
C GLN A 69 -0.38 -13.76 -6.97
N LEU A 70 -0.94 -12.55 -6.94
CA LEU A 70 -0.24 -11.28 -7.13
C LEU A 70 -0.80 -10.27 -6.14
N ASN A 71 0.06 -9.63 -5.34
CA ASN A 71 -0.36 -8.60 -4.39
C ASN A 71 -0.76 -7.30 -5.12
N GLY A 72 -1.51 -6.43 -4.42
CA GLY A 72 -2.04 -5.21 -5.01
C GLY A 72 -0.98 -4.20 -5.46
N ALA A 73 0.19 -4.14 -4.80
CA ALA A 73 1.27 -3.25 -5.19
C ALA A 73 1.90 -3.67 -6.53
N ASP A 74 2.18 -4.97 -6.69
CA ASP A 74 2.71 -5.53 -7.94
C ASP A 74 1.67 -5.47 -9.07
N ALA A 75 0.38 -5.69 -8.76
CA ALA A 75 -0.70 -5.51 -9.72
C ALA A 75 -0.81 -4.04 -10.17
N THR A 76 -0.71 -3.09 -9.23
CA THR A 76 -0.67 -1.65 -9.51
C THR A 76 0.45 -1.30 -10.47
N MET A 77 1.66 -1.78 -10.21
CA MET A 77 2.83 -1.56 -11.08
C MET A 77 2.58 -2.07 -12.51
N GLN A 78 2.01 -3.27 -12.66
CA GLN A 78 1.77 -3.86 -13.98
C GLN A 78 0.66 -3.16 -14.74
N ILE A 79 -0.42 -2.73 -14.07
CA ILE A 79 -1.52 -1.98 -14.69
C ILE A 79 -0.99 -0.61 -15.12
N HIS A 80 -0.33 0.11 -14.22
CA HIS A 80 0.19 1.47 -14.51
C HIS A 80 1.24 1.46 -15.62
N ALA A 81 2.09 0.44 -15.70
CA ALA A 81 3.06 0.29 -16.79
C ALA A 81 2.41 0.03 -18.16
N THR A 82 1.20 -0.56 -18.18
CA THR A 82 0.47 -0.89 -19.41
C THR A 82 -0.47 0.26 -19.83
N ASP A 83 -1.15 0.87 -18.87
CA ASP A 83 -2.11 1.96 -19.07
C ASP A 83 -1.99 2.98 -17.92
N PRO A 84 -1.17 4.03 -18.07
CA PRO A 84 -0.95 5.06 -17.05
C PRO A 84 -2.19 5.95 -16.77
N ASP A 85 -3.20 5.93 -17.64
CA ASP A 85 -4.41 6.73 -17.49
C ASP A 85 -5.39 6.11 -16.50
N VAL A 86 -5.35 4.78 -16.32
CA VAL A 86 -6.16 4.08 -15.33
C VAL A 86 -5.79 4.54 -13.92
N LYS A 87 -6.78 5.01 -13.16
CA LYS A 87 -6.59 5.43 -11.76
C LYS A 87 -6.69 4.21 -10.85
N ILE A 88 -5.74 4.08 -9.94
CA ILE A 88 -5.72 2.95 -9.00
C ILE A 88 -5.89 3.50 -7.60
N LEU A 89 -7.01 3.19 -6.97
CA LEU A 89 -7.33 3.55 -5.60
C LEU A 89 -7.19 2.32 -4.71
N ILE A 90 -6.20 2.35 -3.84
CA ILE A 90 -5.94 1.25 -2.90
C ILE A 90 -6.99 1.26 -1.79
N LEU A 91 -7.55 0.09 -1.50
CA LEU A 91 -8.42 -0.15 -0.34
C LEU A 91 -7.71 -1.12 0.61
N THR A 92 -7.50 -0.73 1.87
CA THR A 92 -6.78 -1.58 2.83
C THR A 92 -7.44 -1.58 4.20
N THR A 93 -7.41 -2.70 4.91
CA THR A 93 -7.91 -2.78 6.31
C THR A 93 -6.93 -2.13 7.27
N PHE A 94 -5.66 -2.49 7.19
CA PHE A 94 -4.49 -1.93 7.85
C PHE A 94 -3.29 -2.45 7.04
N GLY A 95 -2.94 -1.73 5.99
CA GLY A 95 -1.69 -2.01 5.30
C GLY A 95 -0.52 -1.56 6.16
N THR A 96 0.58 -2.29 6.14
CA THR A 96 1.82 -1.70 6.65
C THR A 96 2.06 -0.44 5.84
N SER A 97 2.38 0.65 6.51
CA SER A 97 2.72 1.91 5.82
C SER A 97 3.75 1.69 4.71
N ALA A 98 4.58 0.62 4.82
CA ALA A 98 5.56 0.22 3.83
C ALA A 98 4.95 -0.38 2.55
N GLU A 99 3.98 -1.32 2.67
CA GLU A 99 3.29 -1.91 1.51
C GLU A 99 2.49 -0.85 0.75
N LEU A 100 1.83 0.02 1.52
CA LEU A 100 1.06 1.13 0.96
C LEU A 100 1.96 2.14 0.25
N LYS A 101 3.10 2.50 0.87
CA LYS A 101 4.11 3.35 0.23
C LYS A 101 4.60 2.73 -1.08
N THR A 102 4.85 1.41 -1.09
CA THR A 102 5.25 0.70 -2.31
C THR A 102 4.17 0.83 -3.39
N ALA A 103 2.89 0.65 -3.06
CA ALA A 103 1.79 0.80 -4.02
C ALA A 103 1.71 2.23 -4.58
N MET A 104 1.91 3.25 -3.72
CA MET A 104 1.96 4.65 -4.15
C MET A 104 3.16 4.92 -5.07
N ASP A 105 4.34 4.41 -4.73
CA ASP A 105 5.55 4.51 -5.55
C ASP A 105 5.40 3.76 -6.90
N CYS A 106 4.53 2.75 -6.98
CA CYS A 106 4.18 2.00 -8.18
C CYS A 106 3.09 2.67 -9.06
N GLY A 107 2.59 3.83 -8.68
CA GLY A 107 1.65 4.61 -9.48
C GLY A 107 0.19 4.58 -9.01
N ALA A 108 -0.09 4.17 -7.75
CA ALA A 108 -1.43 4.33 -7.20
C ALA A 108 -1.82 5.81 -7.13
N SER A 109 -3.07 6.10 -7.46
CA SER A 109 -3.64 7.46 -7.48
C SER A 109 -4.15 7.91 -6.10
N GLY A 110 -4.28 6.96 -5.16
CA GLY A 110 -4.74 7.24 -3.81
C GLY A 110 -4.89 5.97 -2.98
N ALA A 111 -5.27 6.17 -1.71
CA ALA A 111 -5.50 5.07 -0.78
C ALA A 111 -6.53 5.42 0.28
N LEU A 112 -7.41 4.48 0.61
CA LEU A 112 -8.43 4.56 1.65
C LEU A 112 -8.39 3.32 2.53
N LEU A 113 -8.89 3.48 3.75
CA LEU A 113 -9.17 2.35 4.62
C LEU A 113 -10.47 1.65 4.17
N LYS A 114 -10.53 0.32 4.26
CA LYS A 114 -11.75 -0.46 3.95
C LYS A 114 -12.94 -0.15 4.88
N ASN A 115 -12.69 0.47 6.03
CA ASN A 115 -13.72 0.97 6.95
C ASN A 115 -14.13 2.43 6.68
N SER A 116 -13.64 3.03 5.59
CA SER A 116 -14.11 4.34 5.13
C SER A 116 -15.61 4.31 4.84
N SER A 117 -16.27 5.42 5.10
CA SER A 117 -17.71 5.56 4.83
C SER A 117 -18.00 5.46 3.33
N GLN A 118 -19.25 5.14 3.01
CA GLN A 118 -19.73 5.13 1.62
C GLN A 118 -19.42 6.44 0.89
N ALA A 119 -19.68 7.59 1.54
CA ALA A 119 -19.43 8.90 0.95
C ALA A 119 -17.94 9.11 0.63
N GLU A 120 -17.03 8.74 1.55
CA GLU A 120 -15.59 8.87 1.33
C GLU A 120 -15.11 8.03 0.14
N ILE A 121 -15.61 6.80 -0.03
CA ILE A 121 -15.23 5.94 -1.16
C ILE A 121 -15.70 6.57 -2.48
N ILE A 122 -16.94 7.03 -2.54
CA ILE A 122 -17.52 7.64 -3.73
C ILE A 122 -16.81 8.95 -4.09
N ASP A 123 -16.57 9.80 -3.11
CA ASP A 123 -15.87 11.08 -3.30
C ASP A 123 -14.42 10.84 -3.75
N ALA A 124 -13.73 9.85 -3.16
CA ALA A 124 -12.38 9.48 -3.58
C ALA A 124 -12.32 9.01 -5.05
N ILE A 125 -13.29 8.20 -5.50
CA ILE A 125 -13.39 7.80 -6.91
C ILE A 125 -13.50 9.02 -7.83
N ARG A 126 -14.36 9.98 -7.48
CA ARG A 126 -14.53 11.21 -8.26
C ARG A 126 -13.30 12.11 -8.24
N GLU A 127 -12.63 12.17 -7.10
CA GLU A 127 -11.42 13.00 -6.93
C GLU A 127 -10.22 12.45 -7.70
N VAL A 128 -9.98 11.11 -7.67
CA VAL A 128 -8.88 10.53 -8.46
C VAL A 128 -9.12 10.69 -9.96
N MET A 129 -10.36 10.67 -10.42
CA MET A 129 -10.73 11.00 -11.81
C MET A 129 -10.43 12.45 -12.19
N SER A 130 -10.44 13.37 -11.23
CA SER A 130 -10.02 14.76 -11.44
C SER A 130 -8.50 14.96 -11.38
N GLY A 131 -7.72 13.89 -11.20
CA GLY A 131 -6.26 13.92 -11.10
C GLY A 131 -5.71 14.25 -9.71
N LYS A 132 -6.56 14.30 -8.69
CA LYS A 132 -6.10 14.49 -7.30
C LYS A 132 -5.58 13.17 -6.73
N CYS A 133 -4.56 13.26 -5.88
CA CYS A 133 -4.15 12.14 -5.04
C CYS A 133 -4.97 12.19 -3.74
N VAL A 134 -5.64 11.09 -3.43
CA VAL A 134 -6.55 10.99 -2.27
C VAL A 134 -5.98 10.02 -1.24
N MET A 135 -5.87 10.46 0.01
CA MET A 135 -5.46 9.61 1.13
C MET A 135 -6.19 10.03 2.41
N ASN A 136 -6.63 9.05 3.20
CA ASN A 136 -7.08 9.32 4.56
C ASN A 136 -5.92 9.89 5.38
N TYR A 137 -6.24 10.72 6.37
CA TYR A 137 -5.26 11.31 7.30
C TYR A 137 -4.35 10.25 7.94
N GLU A 138 -4.93 9.15 8.43
CA GLU A 138 -4.19 8.04 9.07
C GLU A 138 -3.17 7.40 8.13
N ILE A 139 -3.54 7.20 6.87
CA ILE A 139 -2.67 6.68 5.83
C ILE A 139 -1.53 7.64 5.53
N GLN A 140 -1.86 8.92 5.33
CA GLN A 140 -0.88 9.94 5.04
C GLN A 140 0.14 10.07 6.18
N HIS A 141 -0.31 10.11 7.42
CA HIS A 141 0.54 10.19 8.60
C HIS A 141 1.45 8.96 8.72
N GLY A 142 0.91 7.75 8.51
CA GLY A 142 1.70 6.53 8.55
C GLY A 142 2.79 6.47 7.45
N ILE A 143 2.53 6.99 6.26
CA ILE A 143 3.53 7.09 5.19
C ILE A 143 4.58 8.17 5.54
N GLU A 144 4.18 9.27 6.14
CA GLU A 144 5.10 10.34 6.56
C GLU A 144 6.03 9.86 7.68
N GLU A 145 5.51 9.10 8.64
CA GLU A 145 6.35 8.46 9.66
C GLU A 145 7.40 7.53 9.04
N LEU A 146 7.06 6.76 8.01
CA LEU A 146 8.03 5.94 7.28
C LEU A 146 9.11 6.75 6.57
N LYS A 147 8.79 7.94 6.08
CA LYS A 147 9.81 8.83 5.48
C LYS A 147 10.84 9.30 6.51
N SER A 148 10.46 9.34 7.78
CA SER A 148 11.34 9.67 8.90
C SER A 148 12.22 8.48 9.33
N VAL A 149 11.90 7.25 8.87
CA VAL A 149 12.71 6.07 9.18
C VAL A 149 14.04 6.14 8.42
N PRO A 150 15.14 6.12 9.10
CA PRO A 150 16.46 6.23 8.47
C PRO A 150 16.71 5.04 7.54
N LYS A 151 17.10 5.29 6.29
CA LYS A 151 17.51 4.23 5.37
C LYS A 151 18.68 3.44 5.97
N MET A 152 18.45 2.18 6.28
CA MET A 152 19.48 1.28 6.79
C MET A 152 20.09 0.45 5.67
N SER A 153 21.39 0.14 5.78
CA SER A 153 22.00 -0.83 4.87
C SER A 153 21.49 -2.24 5.18
N GLN A 154 21.56 -3.14 4.20
CA GLN A 154 21.20 -4.56 4.37
C GLN A 154 21.87 -5.17 5.61
N ARG A 155 23.17 -4.88 5.80
CA ARG A 155 23.93 -5.36 6.96
C ARG A 155 23.41 -4.81 8.29
N GLN A 156 22.95 -3.57 8.32
CA GLN A 156 22.34 -2.99 9.52
C GLN A 156 20.98 -3.63 9.84
N LEU A 157 20.18 -3.95 8.82
CA LEU A 157 18.90 -4.65 9.00
C LEU A 157 19.11 -6.08 9.51
N GLU A 158 20.10 -6.82 8.99
CA GLU A 158 20.47 -8.15 9.49
C GLU A 158 20.83 -8.11 10.99
N ILE A 159 21.70 -7.17 11.38
CA ILE A 159 22.10 -7.00 12.77
C ILE A 159 20.89 -6.60 13.63
N LEU A 160 20.08 -5.67 13.19
CA LEU A 160 18.89 -5.20 13.90
C LEU A 160 17.86 -6.32 14.10
N ASN A 161 17.68 -7.20 13.11
CA ASN A 161 16.83 -8.39 13.23
C ASN A 161 17.33 -9.36 14.31
N LEU A 162 18.64 -9.60 14.39
CA LEU A 162 19.23 -10.42 15.46
C LEU A 162 19.13 -9.74 16.82
N VAL A 163 19.26 -8.42 16.88
CA VAL A 163 19.03 -7.62 18.10
C VAL A 163 17.58 -7.76 18.58
N ALA A 164 16.60 -7.68 17.68
CA ALA A 164 15.19 -7.84 18.00
C ALA A 164 14.86 -9.26 18.51
N LYS A 165 15.57 -10.27 18.02
CA LYS A 165 15.48 -11.67 18.49
C LYS A 165 16.20 -11.93 19.81
N GLY A 166 16.85 -10.91 20.41
CA GLY A 166 17.48 -10.98 21.72
C GLY A 166 18.93 -11.47 21.72
N PHE A 167 19.59 -11.71 20.58
CA PHE A 167 20.96 -12.18 20.51
C PHE A 167 21.94 -11.14 21.07
N SER A 168 22.92 -11.56 21.86
CA SER A 168 24.00 -10.71 22.35
C SER A 168 24.97 -10.30 21.21
N ASN A 169 25.76 -9.24 21.42
CA ASN A 169 26.73 -8.80 20.41
C ASN A 169 27.73 -9.88 20.03
N LYS A 170 28.09 -10.75 20.99
CA LYS A 170 28.99 -11.87 20.75
C LYS A 170 28.37 -12.92 19.85
N GLU A 171 27.14 -13.33 20.17
CA GLU A 171 26.39 -14.28 19.32
C GLU A 171 26.14 -13.73 17.91
N ILE A 172 25.84 -12.43 17.79
CA ILE A 172 25.68 -11.77 16.49
C ILE A 172 26.99 -11.78 15.71
N ALA A 173 28.13 -11.53 16.38
CA ALA A 173 29.46 -11.58 15.78
C ALA A 173 29.77 -12.99 15.25
N ASP A 174 29.47 -14.01 16.05
CA ASP A 174 29.69 -15.42 15.70
C ASP A 174 28.77 -15.84 14.50
N ILE A 175 27.47 -15.48 14.53
CA ILE A 175 26.51 -15.78 13.47
C ILE A 175 26.91 -15.12 12.14
N LEU A 176 27.39 -13.88 12.20
CA LEU A 176 27.69 -13.09 11.01
C LEU A 176 29.13 -13.18 10.54
N GLY A 177 29.98 -13.94 11.24
CA GLY A 177 31.40 -14.16 10.90
C GLY A 177 32.26 -12.89 10.96
N VAL A 178 32.00 -11.97 11.89
CA VAL A 178 32.72 -10.70 12.05
C VAL A 178 33.22 -10.50 13.49
N SER A 179 34.07 -9.50 13.69
CA SER A 179 34.56 -9.20 15.05
C SER A 179 33.48 -8.58 15.94
N LEU A 180 33.57 -8.81 17.24
CA LEU A 180 32.68 -8.20 18.24
C LEU A 180 32.72 -6.65 18.14
N GLU A 181 33.88 -6.07 17.83
CA GLU A 181 34.02 -4.63 17.68
C GLU A 181 33.25 -4.10 16.47
N THR A 182 33.25 -4.85 15.36
CA THR A 182 32.48 -4.52 14.17
C THR A 182 30.96 -4.48 14.50
N ILE A 183 30.47 -5.42 15.30
CA ILE A 183 29.04 -5.42 15.72
C ILE A 183 28.74 -4.23 16.61
N LYS A 184 29.58 -3.91 17.58
CA LYS A 184 29.40 -2.72 18.43
C LYS A 184 29.33 -1.43 17.61
N ASP A 185 30.19 -1.28 16.62
CA ASP A 185 30.22 -0.13 15.73
C ASP A 185 28.92 -0.03 14.90
N HIS A 186 28.47 -1.17 14.37
CA HIS A 186 27.19 -1.19 13.65
C HIS A 186 26.02 -0.82 14.54
N ILE A 187 25.94 -1.40 15.76
CA ILE A 187 24.87 -1.09 16.72
C ILE A 187 24.90 0.40 17.08
N LYS A 188 26.07 0.96 17.38
CA LYS A 188 26.20 2.40 17.66
C LYS A 188 25.65 3.26 16.51
N LYS A 189 25.99 2.92 15.26
CA LYS A 189 25.48 3.61 14.06
C LYS A 189 23.98 3.43 13.90
N ILE A 190 23.44 2.25 14.21
CA ILE A 190 22.00 1.98 14.20
C ILE A 190 21.29 2.86 15.22
N LEU A 191 21.76 2.89 16.49
CA LEU A 191 21.13 3.69 17.54
C LEU A 191 21.10 5.19 17.18
N VAL A 192 22.22 5.73 16.71
CA VAL A 192 22.32 7.13 16.27
C VAL A 192 21.35 7.40 15.12
N ARG A 193 21.28 6.48 14.15
CA ARG A 193 20.46 6.63 12.95
C ARG A 193 18.97 6.52 13.25
N MET A 194 18.59 5.69 14.24
CA MET A 194 17.20 5.55 14.71
C MET A 194 16.80 6.64 15.73
N GLY A 195 17.74 7.46 16.20
CA GLY A 195 17.47 8.48 17.21
C GLY A 195 17.11 7.91 18.58
N VAL A 196 17.58 6.68 18.91
CA VAL A 196 17.28 5.99 20.18
C VAL A 196 18.53 5.84 21.03
N SER A 197 18.32 5.71 22.36
CA SER A 197 19.41 5.68 23.34
C SER A 197 19.85 4.27 23.74
N SER A 198 19.00 3.26 23.50
CA SER A 198 19.27 1.88 23.92
C SER A 198 18.95 0.86 22.84
N ARG A 199 19.62 -0.33 22.96
CA ARG A 199 19.34 -1.44 22.04
C ARG A 199 17.90 -1.96 22.17
N THR A 200 17.33 -1.90 23.36
CA THR A 200 15.93 -2.32 23.62
C THR A 200 14.96 -1.39 22.91
N GLU A 201 15.19 -0.08 22.97
CA GLU A 201 14.41 0.90 22.21
C GLU A 201 14.55 0.66 20.70
N ALA A 202 15.79 0.39 20.22
CA ALA A 202 16.01 0.09 18.81
C ALA A 202 15.25 -1.17 18.37
N ALA A 203 15.27 -2.24 19.17
CA ALA A 203 14.53 -3.47 18.89
C ALA A 203 13.02 -3.22 18.85
N SER A 204 12.47 -2.57 19.87
CA SER A 204 11.04 -2.24 19.95
C SER A 204 10.60 -1.37 18.77
N LEU A 205 11.35 -0.31 18.46
CA LEU A 205 11.06 0.59 17.36
C LEU A 205 11.15 -0.14 16.00
N ALA A 206 12.14 -1.02 15.83
CA ALA A 206 12.31 -1.79 14.60
C ALA A 206 11.14 -2.76 14.33
N VAL A 207 10.61 -3.39 15.38
CA VAL A 207 9.42 -4.25 15.28
C VAL A 207 8.18 -3.41 14.99
N ASN A 208 7.98 -2.29 15.69
CA ASN A 208 6.84 -1.39 15.47
C ASN A 208 6.83 -0.80 14.04
N LEU A 209 7.99 -0.44 13.52
CA LEU A 209 8.17 0.06 12.16
C LEU A 209 8.25 -1.07 11.11
N GLN A 210 8.11 -2.32 11.53
CA GLN A 210 8.19 -3.53 10.69
C GLN A 210 9.47 -3.63 9.84
N LEU A 211 10.55 -3.07 10.32
CA LEU A 211 11.87 -3.16 9.69
C LEU A 211 12.47 -4.56 9.86
N VAL A 212 12.03 -5.30 10.86
CA VAL A 212 12.47 -6.64 11.22
C VAL A 212 11.30 -7.46 11.75
N THR A 213 11.41 -8.79 11.62
CA THR A 213 10.47 -9.74 12.25
C THR A 213 11.00 -10.11 13.63
N GLY A 214 10.22 -9.84 14.68
CA GLY A 214 10.56 -10.23 16.07
C GLY A 214 10.53 -11.74 16.29
#